data_d68965efe45c87cea1f09ad8f0ffc739
#
_entry.id   d68965efe45c87cea1f09ad8f0ffc739
#
_cell.length_a   1.000
_cell.length_b   1.000
_cell.length_c   1.000
_cell.angle_alpha   90.00
_cell.angle_beta   90.00
_cell.angle_gamma   90.00
#
_symmetry.space_group_name_H-M   'P 1'
#
loop_
_entity.id
_entity.type
_entity.pdbx_description
1 polymer ?
#
loop_
_entity_poly.entity_id
_entity_poly.type
_entity_poly.pdbx_seq_one_letter_code
_entity_poly.pdbx_strand_id
1 'polypeptide(L)'
;IEGADMFRNPLPRTPGFEGVGRVLRVGAAVSAYSIGDRVFPGLASGTFSEQVRCTASRCMPAPEGDAAQLSLLTVNGPTAAVLLDDFVALNAGDWLIQNAANSNCGRFVLQLARQRGIKTVNVVRRAEMVAELIEMGGDVVLIDGPDLADRVTAATSGAAIRLGIDAVAGSATRRIAECLSAEAQLVCYGAMSSQHCELDFYRLFRLGIQFHALSFVRQLSKRSAPEVRALYADLAGKIATGALSARIAGRYRLEEIIAACEHAAMTGSERDGKVVIVF
;
A
#
# COMPACT_ATOMS: atom_id res chain seq x y z
N ILE A 1 13.09 -2.04 16.74
CA ILE A 1 11.90 -1.35 16.24
C ILE A 1 11.89 -0.03 16.98
N GLU A 2 12.47 0.98 16.36
CA GLU A 2 12.46 2.34 16.87
C GLU A 2 11.02 2.84 16.86
N GLY A 3 10.52 3.31 17.99
CA GLY A 3 9.13 3.74 18.18
C GLY A 3 8.78 5.07 17.49
N ALA A 4 9.18 5.22 16.23
CA ALA A 4 8.91 6.39 15.39
C ALA A 4 7.56 6.28 14.66
N ASP A 5 6.60 5.53 15.19
CA ASP A 5 5.32 5.41 14.53
C ASP A 5 4.29 6.40 15.08
N MET A 6 3.38 6.81 14.22
CA MET A 6 2.22 7.64 14.57
C MET A 6 1.31 6.98 15.62
N PHE A 7 1.52 5.72 15.92
CA PHE A 7 0.75 4.90 16.85
C PHE A 7 1.60 4.58 18.07
N ARG A 8 1.73 5.52 19.00
CA ARG A 8 2.36 5.28 20.31
C ARG A 8 1.52 4.29 21.12
N ASN A 9 1.76 3.02 20.91
CA ASN A 9 1.17 1.98 21.75
C ASN A 9 2.08 1.73 22.95
N PRO A 10 1.50 1.52 24.17
CA PRO A 10 2.30 1.26 25.35
C PRO A 10 3.12 -0.04 25.20
N LEU A 11 4.31 -0.03 25.79
CA LEU A 11 5.17 -1.19 25.91
C LEU A 11 5.00 -1.82 27.30
N PRO A 12 5.23 -3.14 27.46
CA PRO A 12 5.64 -4.11 26.44
C PRO A 12 4.48 -4.61 25.57
N ARG A 13 4.75 -4.90 24.28
CA ARG A 13 3.77 -5.52 23.38
C ARG A 13 4.45 -6.43 22.37
N THR A 14 3.74 -7.45 21.89
CA THR A 14 4.19 -8.26 20.75
C THR A 14 4.07 -7.44 19.47
N PRO A 15 5.12 -7.31 18.64
CA PRO A 15 5.05 -6.62 17.36
C PRO A 15 4.31 -7.45 16.31
N GLY A 16 4.14 -6.86 15.11
CA GLY A 16 3.42 -7.48 14.01
C GLY A 16 2.05 -6.83 13.79
N PHE A 17 1.89 -6.23 12.61
CA PHE A 17 0.72 -5.44 12.28
C PHE A 17 -0.27 -6.20 11.39
N GLU A 18 0.21 -7.00 10.47
CA GLU A 18 -0.56 -7.79 9.52
C GLU A 18 -0.09 -9.24 9.48
N GLY A 19 -0.92 -10.14 8.97
CA GLY A 19 -0.60 -11.55 8.88
C GLY A 19 -1.78 -12.38 8.36
N VAL A 20 -1.57 -13.67 8.18
CA VAL A 20 -2.59 -14.66 7.87
C VAL A 20 -2.31 -15.91 8.70
N GLY A 21 -3.35 -16.60 9.15
CA GLY A 21 -3.20 -17.81 9.96
C GLY A 21 -4.45 -18.68 9.94
N ARG A 22 -4.39 -19.79 10.68
CA ARG A 22 -5.52 -20.70 10.87
C ARG A 22 -6.09 -20.59 12.29
N VAL A 23 -7.40 -20.69 12.38
CA VAL A 23 -8.11 -20.71 13.67
C VAL A 23 -7.78 -22.00 14.38
N LEU A 24 -7.14 -21.91 15.55
CA LEU A 24 -6.81 -23.05 16.41
C LEU A 24 -7.88 -23.29 17.47
N ARG A 25 -8.52 -22.23 17.97
CA ARG A 25 -9.59 -22.28 18.99
C ARG A 25 -10.55 -21.12 18.79
N VAL A 26 -11.81 -21.34 19.14
CA VAL A 26 -12.87 -20.33 19.15
C VAL A 26 -13.47 -20.19 20.54
N GLY A 27 -13.85 -18.99 20.92
CA GLY A 27 -14.60 -18.76 22.17
C GLY A 27 -16.02 -19.30 22.06
N ALA A 28 -16.65 -19.68 23.19
CA ALA A 28 -17.98 -20.30 23.21
C ALA A 28 -19.08 -19.46 22.54
N ALA A 29 -18.95 -18.13 22.50
CA ALA A 29 -19.92 -17.23 21.87
C ALA A 29 -19.59 -16.90 20.39
N VAL A 30 -18.57 -17.52 19.80
CA VAL A 30 -18.15 -17.25 18.41
C VAL A 30 -18.76 -18.29 17.50
N SER A 31 -19.66 -17.84 16.62
CA SER A 31 -20.32 -18.69 15.61
C SER A 31 -19.84 -18.41 14.16
N ALA A 32 -19.07 -17.32 13.97
CA ALA A 32 -18.66 -16.88 12.63
C ALA A 32 -17.45 -17.63 12.07
N TYR A 33 -16.74 -18.41 12.90
CA TYR A 33 -15.52 -19.13 12.52
C TYR A 33 -15.49 -20.52 13.16
N SER A 34 -14.86 -21.44 12.45
CA SER A 34 -14.58 -22.81 12.91
C SER A 34 -13.07 -23.05 13.03
N ILE A 35 -12.69 -24.07 13.81
CA ILE A 35 -11.29 -24.53 13.88
C ILE A 35 -10.86 -24.97 12.47
N GLY A 36 -9.67 -24.54 12.05
CA GLY A 36 -9.12 -24.79 10.71
C GLY A 36 -9.39 -23.68 9.70
N ASP A 37 -10.38 -22.81 9.93
CA ASP A 37 -10.64 -21.68 9.04
C ASP A 37 -9.40 -20.82 8.88
N ARG A 38 -9.16 -20.36 7.64
CA ARG A 38 -8.08 -19.43 7.36
C ARG A 38 -8.57 -18.00 7.49
N VAL A 39 -7.81 -17.17 8.21
CA VAL A 39 -8.22 -15.81 8.52
C VAL A 39 -7.06 -14.82 8.46
N PHE A 40 -7.39 -13.59 8.13
CA PHE A 40 -6.58 -12.43 8.47
C PHE A 40 -6.95 -12.00 9.90
N PRO A 41 -6.03 -12.01 10.87
CA PRO A 41 -6.31 -11.46 12.19
C PRO A 41 -6.49 -9.94 12.09
N GLY A 42 -7.15 -9.34 13.09
CA GLY A 42 -7.29 -7.89 13.13
C GLY A 42 -5.92 -7.20 13.12
N LEU A 43 -5.85 -6.04 12.49
CA LEU A 43 -4.62 -5.25 12.41
C LEU A 43 -4.00 -4.99 13.79
N ALA A 44 -2.68 -5.00 13.87
CA ALA A 44 -1.91 -4.82 15.11
C ALA A 44 -2.16 -5.88 16.19
N SER A 45 -2.52 -7.10 15.79
CA SER A 45 -2.77 -8.22 16.71
C SER A 45 -1.50 -8.89 17.26
N GLY A 46 -0.30 -8.38 16.97
CA GLY A 46 0.95 -8.97 17.43
C GLY A 46 1.35 -10.22 16.63
N THR A 47 1.33 -10.11 15.33
CA THR A 47 1.52 -11.25 14.41
C THR A 47 2.97 -11.76 14.30
N PHE A 48 3.94 -11.16 15.02
CA PHE A 48 5.27 -11.75 15.19
C PHE A 48 5.23 -12.78 16.35
N SER A 49 4.33 -13.72 16.23
CA SER A 49 4.16 -14.83 17.17
C SER A 49 3.47 -16.01 16.49
N GLU A 50 3.76 -17.22 16.96
CA GLU A 50 3.15 -18.46 16.46
C GLU A 50 1.63 -18.48 16.64
N GLN A 51 1.12 -17.83 17.69
CA GLN A 51 -0.30 -17.80 18.01
C GLN A 51 -0.72 -16.38 18.40
N VAL A 52 -1.87 -15.96 17.87
CA VAL A 52 -2.46 -14.65 18.11
C VAL A 52 -3.85 -14.80 18.69
N ARG A 53 -4.15 -14.05 19.73
CA ARG A 53 -5.53 -13.92 20.24
C ARG A 53 -6.14 -12.63 19.71
N CYS A 54 -7.24 -12.74 18.97
CA CYS A 54 -7.93 -11.59 18.41
C CYS A 54 -9.46 -11.70 18.57
N THR A 55 -10.13 -10.55 18.47
CA THR A 55 -11.59 -10.50 18.51
C THR A 55 -12.16 -10.98 17.17
N ALA A 56 -13.10 -11.90 17.21
CA ALA A 56 -13.71 -12.49 16.00
C ALA A 56 -14.26 -11.46 15.02
N SER A 57 -14.87 -10.38 15.51
CA SER A 57 -15.42 -9.30 14.66
C SER A 57 -14.34 -8.48 13.92
N ARG A 58 -13.07 -8.58 14.33
CA ARG A 58 -11.93 -7.92 13.68
C ARG A 58 -11.20 -8.85 12.70
N CYS A 59 -11.50 -10.14 12.73
CA CYS A 59 -10.95 -11.11 11.78
C CYS A 59 -11.71 -11.03 10.46
N MET A 60 -11.02 -11.37 9.36
CA MET A 60 -11.64 -11.54 8.06
C MET A 60 -11.26 -12.90 7.48
N PRO A 61 -12.19 -13.58 6.77
CA PRO A 61 -11.86 -14.82 6.07
C PRO A 61 -10.72 -14.59 5.06
N ALA A 62 -9.82 -15.55 4.96
CA ALA A 62 -8.77 -15.58 3.96
C ALA A 62 -8.90 -16.83 3.09
N PRO A 63 -8.70 -16.74 1.76
CA PRO A 63 -8.73 -17.90 0.87
C PRO A 63 -7.49 -18.79 1.09
N GLU A 64 -7.52 -19.99 0.53
CA GLU A 64 -6.31 -20.78 0.35
C GLU A 64 -5.38 -20.09 -0.65
N GLY A 65 -4.07 -20.32 -0.55
CA GLY A 65 -3.06 -19.73 -1.40
C GLY A 65 -1.73 -19.51 -0.67
N ASP A 66 -0.79 -18.79 -1.29
CA ASP A 66 0.51 -18.45 -0.68
C ASP A 66 0.30 -17.57 0.55
N ALA A 67 0.64 -18.11 1.73
CA ALA A 67 0.49 -17.42 3.00
C ALA A 67 1.34 -16.14 3.08
N ALA A 68 2.54 -16.15 2.51
CA ALA A 68 3.40 -14.98 2.52
C ALA A 68 2.83 -13.84 1.67
N GLN A 69 2.26 -14.15 0.50
CA GLN A 69 1.55 -13.16 -0.33
C GLN A 69 0.32 -12.60 0.39
N LEU A 70 -0.51 -13.48 0.94
CA LEU A 70 -1.72 -13.07 1.67
C LEU A 70 -1.41 -12.25 2.91
N SER A 71 -0.32 -12.55 3.65
CA SER A 71 0.07 -11.79 4.83
C SER A 71 0.40 -10.32 4.56
N LEU A 72 0.73 -9.97 3.32
CA LEU A 72 1.10 -8.61 2.91
C LEU A 72 -0.07 -7.82 2.31
N LEU A 73 -1.26 -8.43 2.26
CA LEU A 73 -2.45 -7.83 1.65
C LEU A 73 -3.13 -6.81 2.55
N THR A 74 -3.24 -7.09 3.85
CA THR A 74 -4.25 -6.48 4.74
C THR A 74 -4.12 -4.97 4.96
N VAL A 75 -2.96 -4.40 4.71
CA VAL A 75 -2.71 -2.94 4.73
C VAL A 75 -2.58 -2.39 3.33
N ASN A 76 -1.68 -2.96 2.53
CA ASN A 76 -1.30 -2.38 1.24
C ASN A 76 -2.40 -2.53 0.18
N GLY A 77 -3.13 -3.65 0.19
CA GLY A 77 -4.23 -3.90 -0.75
C GLY A 77 -5.39 -2.91 -0.60
N PRO A 78 -6.01 -2.82 0.59
CA PRO A 78 -7.07 -1.85 0.84
C PRO A 78 -6.61 -0.40 0.68
N THR A 79 -5.35 -0.07 1.02
CA THR A 79 -4.81 1.27 0.77
C THR A 79 -4.79 1.58 -0.73
N ALA A 80 -4.29 0.67 -1.55
CA ALA A 80 -4.26 0.84 -3.00
C ALA A 80 -5.67 0.96 -3.61
N ALA A 81 -6.62 0.14 -3.16
CA ALA A 81 -8.02 0.23 -3.61
C ALA A 81 -8.66 1.56 -3.23
N VAL A 82 -8.53 1.99 -1.98
CA VAL A 82 -9.04 3.28 -1.48
C VAL A 82 -8.43 4.46 -2.26
N LEU A 83 -7.15 4.43 -2.57
CA LEU A 83 -6.47 5.46 -3.37
C LEU A 83 -7.08 5.58 -4.77
N LEU A 84 -7.50 4.49 -5.37
CA LEU A 84 -8.07 4.45 -6.71
C LEU A 84 -9.59 4.73 -6.75
N ASP A 85 -10.31 4.50 -5.63
CA ASP A 85 -11.78 4.50 -5.62
C ASP A 85 -12.39 5.75 -4.98
N ASP A 86 -11.73 6.34 -3.96
CA ASP A 86 -12.44 7.22 -3.01
C ASP A 86 -12.20 8.72 -3.25
N PHE A 87 -11.30 9.12 -4.14
CA PHE A 87 -10.92 10.53 -4.30
C PHE A 87 -11.33 11.14 -5.63
N VAL A 88 -11.25 10.39 -6.70
CA VAL A 88 -11.67 10.82 -8.03
C VAL A 88 -12.09 9.62 -8.86
N ALA A 89 -13.19 9.74 -9.59
CA ALA A 89 -13.59 8.69 -10.54
C ALA A 89 -12.63 8.70 -11.74
N LEU A 90 -11.86 7.60 -11.87
CA LEU A 90 -10.96 7.37 -13.00
C LEU A 90 -11.58 6.31 -13.93
N ASN A 91 -11.60 6.64 -15.23
CA ASN A 91 -12.03 5.74 -16.29
C ASN A 91 -10.82 5.13 -17.01
N ALA A 92 -11.06 4.11 -17.80
CA ALA A 92 -10.02 3.58 -18.69
C ALA A 92 -9.47 4.70 -19.61
N GLY A 93 -8.15 4.81 -19.67
CA GLY A 93 -7.43 5.88 -20.38
C GLY A 93 -7.10 7.12 -19.55
N ASP A 94 -7.73 7.35 -18.39
CA ASP A 94 -7.34 8.41 -17.46
C ASP A 94 -5.96 8.14 -16.85
N TRP A 95 -5.26 9.21 -16.48
CA TRP A 95 -3.91 9.14 -15.93
C TRP A 95 -3.87 9.44 -14.43
N LEU A 96 -3.05 8.66 -13.73
CA LEU A 96 -2.58 8.97 -12.39
C LEU A 96 -1.05 9.03 -12.33
N ILE A 97 -0.52 9.70 -11.31
CA ILE A 97 0.91 9.68 -10.97
C ILE A 97 1.10 9.22 -9.52
N GLN A 98 2.11 8.38 -9.29
CA GLN A 98 2.49 7.98 -7.94
C GLN A 98 4.00 8.04 -7.73
N ASN A 99 4.45 8.44 -6.53
CA ASN A 99 5.83 8.22 -6.10
C ASN A 99 5.98 6.94 -5.27
N ALA A 100 7.21 6.56 -4.93
CA ALA A 100 7.53 5.29 -4.30
C ALA A 100 6.83 4.09 -4.98
N ALA A 101 6.73 4.12 -6.30
CA ALA A 101 5.98 3.15 -7.10
C ALA A 101 6.48 1.70 -6.94
N ASN A 102 7.75 1.51 -6.56
CA ASN A 102 8.33 0.22 -6.23
C ASN A 102 7.99 -0.31 -4.83
N SER A 103 7.29 0.48 -3.99
CA SER A 103 6.77 0.00 -2.71
C SER A 103 5.64 -1.02 -2.92
N ASN A 104 5.32 -1.81 -1.89
CA ASN A 104 4.27 -2.82 -2.02
C ASN A 104 2.89 -2.19 -2.36
N CYS A 105 2.57 -1.06 -1.72
CA CYS A 105 1.35 -0.33 -2.03
C CYS A 105 1.38 0.24 -3.46
N GLY A 106 2.51 0.84 -3.87
CA GLY A 106 2.68 1.38 -5.24
C GLY A 106 2.55 0.30 -6.31
N ARG A 107 3.10 -0.90 -6.07
CA ARG A 107 2.93 -2.07 -6.95
C ARG A 107 1.47 -2.51 -7.04
N PHE A 108 0.74 -2.51 -5.93
CA PHE A 108 -0.69 -2.82 -5.95
C PHE A 108 -1.51 -1.74 -6.67
N VAL A 109 -1.19 -0.45 -6.49
CA VAL A 109 -1.81 0.64 -7.26
C VAL A 109 -1.60 0.41 -8.76
N LEU A 110 -0.36 0.14 -9.20
CA LEU A 110 -0.04 -0.13 -10.60
C LEU A 110 -0.82 -1.32 -11.15
N GLN A 111 -0.82 -2.46 -10.45
CA GLN A 111 -1.50 -3.68 -10.89
C GLN A 111 -3.03 -3.50 -10.95
N LEU A 112 -3.63 -2.82 -9.97
CA LEU A 112 -5.07 -2.52 -9.96
C LEU A 112 -5.45 -1.50 -11.04
N ALA A 113 -4.65 -0.46 -11.24
CA ALA A 113 -4.84 0.54 -12.29
C ALA A 113 -4.81 -0.12 -13.68
N ARG A 114 -3.82 -0.98 -13.94
CA ARG A 114 -3.71 -1.75 -15.17
C ARG A 114 -4.95 -2.60 -15.45
N GLN A 115 -5.48 -3.30 -14.43
CA GLN A 115 -6.69 -4.13 -14.57
C GLN A 115 -7.93 -3.30 -14.97
N ARG A 116 -7.93 -2.00 -14.64
CA ARG A 116 -9.01 -1.05 -14.94
C ARG A 116 -8.75 -0.23 -16.20
N GLY A 117 -7.62 -0.45 -16.88
CA GLY A 117 -7.20 0.35 -18.05
C GLY A 117 -6.80 1.78 -17.71
N ILE A 118 -6.53 2.08 -16.43
CA ILE A 118 -6.06 3.39 -15.98
C ILE A 118 -4.56 3.48 -16.26
N LYS A 119 -4.13 4.59 -16.86
CA LYS A 119 -2.74 4.88 -17.19
C LYS A 119 -1.95 5.37 -15.99
N THR A 120 -0.69 4.97 -15.87
CA THR A 120 0.13 5.26 -14.70
C THR A 120 1.46 5.93 -15.04
N VAL A 121 1.79 7.00 -14.30
CA VAL A 121 3.15 7.52 -14.18
C VAL A 121 3.71 7.06 -12.84
N ASN A 122 4.78 6.27 -12.89
CA ASN A 122 5.38 5.63 -11.74
C ASN A 122 6.73 6.26 -11.43
N VAL A 123 6.84 6.99 -10.32
CA VAL A 123 8.05 7.70 -9.94
C VAL A 123 8.84 6.89 -8.92
N VAL A 124 10.11 6.67 -9.21
CA VAL A 124 11.07 5.94 -8.37
C VAL A 124 12.33 6.75 -8.13
N ARG A 125 13.08 6.42 -7.08
CA ARG A 125 14.38 7.06 -6.80
C ARG A 125 15.56 6.37 -7.49
N ARG A 126 15.41 5.10 -7.85
CA ARG A 126 16.48 4.23 -8.30
C ARG A 126 16.22 3.76 -9.73
N ALA A 127 17.23 3.90 -10.60
CA ALA A 127 17.10 3.54 -12.02
C ALA A 127 16.87 2.04 -12.25
N GLU A 128 17.42 1.18 -11.38
CA GLU A 128 17.23 -0.27 -11.45
C GLU A 128 15.78 -0.73 -11.29
N MET A 129 14.91 0.12 -10.75
CA MET A 129 13.48 -0.20 -10.60
C MET A 129 12.66 0.04 -11.87
N VAL A 130 13.22 0.74 -12.85
CA VAL A 130 12.50 1.18 -14.05
C VAL A 130 12.04 -0.01 -14.89
N ALA A 131 12.97 -0.89 -15.25
CA ALA A 131 12.67 -2.05 -16.10
C ALA A 131 11.59 -2.94 -15.50
N GLU A 132 11.71 -3.26 -14.21
CA GLU A 132 10.76 -4.11 -13.51
C GLU A 132 9.33 -3.52 -13.48
N LEU A 133 9.19 -2.22 -13.22
CA LEU A 133 7.87 -1.60 -13.20
C LEU A 133 7.24 -1.47 -14.60
N ILE A 134 8.05 -1.34 -15.64
CA ILE A 134 7.59 -1.42 -17.04
C ILE A 134 7.08 -2.83 -17.33
N GLU A 135 7.83 -3.87 -16.99
CA GLU A 135 7.43 -5.27 -17.17
C GLU A 135 6.15 -5.61 -16.40
N MET A 136 5.97 -5.00 -15.22
CA MET A 136 4.73 -5.12 -14.44
C MET A 136 3.53 -4.43 -15.11
N GLY A 137 3.76 -3.59 -16.10
CA GLY A 137 2.74 -2.89 -16.90
C GLY A 137 2.57 -1.43 -16.53
N GLY A 138 3.59 -0.78 -15.96
CA GLY A 138 3.64 0.68 -15.82
C GLY A 138 3.75 1.37 -17.18
N ASP A 139 2.84 2.27 -17.49
CA ASP A 139 2.84 2.96 -18.81
C ASP A 139 4.04 3.90 -18.93
N VAL A 140 4.35 4.64 -17.89
CA VAL A 140 5.50 5.55 -17.75
C VAL A 140 6.20 5.29 -16.43
N VAL A 141 7.52 5.14 -16.44
CA VAL A 141 8.33 5.01 -15.22
C VAL A 141 9.47 6.02 -15.28
N LEU A 142 9.55 6.92 -14.30
CA LEU A 142 10.52 8.02 -14.26
C LEU A 142 11.29 8.03 -12.93
N ILE A 143 12.52 8.49 -13.00
CA ILE A 143 13.32 8.75 -11.80
C ILE A 143 12.88 10.09 -11.21
N ASP A 144 12.73 10.19 -9.89
CA ASP A 144 12.39 11.45 -9.22
C ASP A 144 13.48 12.52 -9.47
N GLY A 145 13.07 13.77 -9.60
CA GLY A 145 13.98 14.88 -9.84
C GLY A 145 13.27 16.21 -9.99
N PRO A 146 14.03 17.33 -9.97
CA PRO A 146 13.46 18.68 -10.03
C PRO A 146 12.72 18.99 -11.33
N ASP A 147 13.03 18.29 -12.41
CA ASP A 147 12.45 18.42 -13.76
C ASP A 147 11.34 17.40 -14.02
N LEU A 148 10.79 16.78 -12.96
CA LEU A 148 9.80 15.71 -13.08
C LEU A 148 8.58 16.13 -13.91
N ALA A 149 8.05 17.33 -13.69
CA ALA A 149 6.85 17.81 -14.37
C ALA A 149 7.03 17.92 -15.89
N ASP A 150 8.17 18.40 -16.35
CA ASP A 150 8.49 18.52 -17.78
C ASP A 150 8.61 17.13 -18.42
N ARG A 151 9.29 16.20 -17.74
CA ARG A 151 9.44 14.82 -18.21
C ARG A 151 8.13 14.06 -18.23
N VAL A 152 7.26 14.28 -17.24
CA VAL A 152 5.91 13.71 -17.20
C VAL A 152 5.09 14.26 -18.39
N THR A 153 5.10 15.57 -18.62
CA THR A 153 4.40 16.20 -19.75
C THR A 153 4.88 15.61 -21.08
N ALA A 154 6.18 15.47 -21.27
CA ALA A 154 6.75 14.88 -22.47
C ALA A 154 6.34 13.41 -22.65
N ALA A 155 6.46 12.60 -21.57
CA ALA A 155 6.20 11.16 -21.63
C ALA A 155 4.70 10.81 -21.80
N THR A 156 3.80 11.69 -21.35
CA THR A 156 2.35 11.51 -21.46
C THR A 156 1.74 12.29 -22.63
N SER A 157 2.56 12.99 -23.44
CA SER A 157 2.10 13.90 -24.49
C SER A 157 1.11 14.97 -23.97
N GLY A 158 1.37 15.47 -22.75
CA GLY A 158 0.55 16.50 -22.13
C GLY A 158 -0.81 16.02 -21.60
N ALA A 159 -0.98 14.71 -21.37
CA ALA A 159 -2.23 14.18 -20.83
C ALA A 159 -2.55 14.76 -19.45
N ALA A 160 -3.85 14.96 -19.19
CA ALA A 160 -4.32 15.45 -17.90
C ALA A 160 -4.17 14.38 -16.82
N ILE A 161 -3.40 14.67 -15.76
CA ILE A 161 -3.22 13.79 -14.62
C ILE A 161 -4.18 14.21 -13.51
N ARG A 162 -5.16 13.35 -13.21
CA ARG A 162 -6.28 13.67 -12.33
C ARG A 162 -6.07 13.20 -10.87
N LEU A 163 -5.14 12.28 -10.64
CA LEU A 163 -4.82 11.76 -9.30
C LEU A 163 -3.31 11.71 -9.09
N GLY A 164 -2.84 12.38 -8.05
CA GLY A 164 -1.49 12.26 -7.53
C GLY A 164 -1.49 11.46 -6.23
N ILE A 165 -0.61 10.48 -6.13
CA ILE A 165 -0.47 9.59 -4.96
C ILE A 165 0.93 9.76 -4.38
N ASP A 166 1.01 10.20 -3.14
CA ASP A 166 2.27 10.50 -2.46
C ASP A 166 2.46 9.64 -1.20
N ALA A 167 3.53 8.84 -1.19
CA ALA A 167 3.97 8.05 -0.05
C ALA A 167 5.20 8.65 0.65
N VAL A 168 5.82 9.68 0.07
CA VAL A 168 7.14 10.16 0.45
C VAL A 168 7.09 11.38 1.35
N ALA A 169 6.18 12.32 1.09
CA ALA A 169 6.13 13.64 1.71
C ALA A 169 7.37 14.52 1.37
N GLY A 170 7.58 15.62 2.10
CA GLY A 170 8.66 16.55 1.81
C GLY A 170 8.50 17.23 0.45
N SER A 171 9.61 17.53 -0.20
CA SER A 171 9.65 18.15 -1.53
C SER A 171 9.11 17.25 -2.66
N ALA A 172 9.01 15.94 -2.43
CA ALA A 172 8.39 15.02 -3.37
C ALA A 172 6.89 15.30 -3.53
N THR A 173 6.19 15.72 -2.48
CA THR A 173 4.79 16.15 -2.56
C THR A 173 4.62 17.28 -3.57
N ARG A 174 5.49 18.29 -3.51
CA ARG A 174 5.47 19.42 -4.43
C ARG A 174 5.70 18.96 -5.88
N ARG A 175 6.69 18.10 -6.13
CA ARG A 175 6.96 17.59 -7.49
C ARG A 175 5.79 16.78 -8.06
N ILE A 176 5.12 15.99 -7.25
CA ILE A 176 3.87 15.32 -7.69
C ILE A 176 2.78 16.35 -7.99
N ALA A 177 2.58 17.36 -7.12
CA ALA A 177 1.60 18.43 -7.34
C ALA A 177 1.85 19.20 -8.64
N GLU A 178 3.12 19.43 -9.00
CA GLU A 178 3.54 20.11 -10.23
C GLU A 178 3.14 19.34 -11.51
N CYS A 179 2.96 18.03 -11.42
CA CYS A 179 2.51 17.17 -12.53
C CYS A 179 0.99 17.16 -12.73
N LEU A 180 0.20 17.68 -11.77
CA LEU A 180 -1.25 17.54 -11.79
C LEU A 180 -1.94 18.57 -12.66
N SER A 181 -3.05 18.15 -13.27
CA SER A 181 -3.98 19.00 -14.01
C SER A 181 -4.90 19.81 -13.05
N ALA A 182 -5.68 20.73 -13.63
CA ALA A 182 -6.73 21.43 -12.88
C ALA A 182 -7.75 20.43 -12.29
N GLU A 183 -8.32 20.78 -11.12
CA GLU A 183 -9.31 19.99 -10.37
C GLU A 183 -8.84 18.59 -9.96
N ALA A 184 -7.53 18.32 -10.02
CA ALA A 184 -6.95 17.04 -9.64
C ALA A 184 -6.97 16.82 -8.11
N GLN A 185 -6.86 15.56 -7.71
CA GLN A 185 -6.74 15.15 -6.31
C GLN A 185 -5.29 14.75 -6.02
N LEU A 186 -4.71 15.29 -4.96
CA LEU A 186 -3.41 14.91 -4.42
C LEU A 186 -3.61 14.20 -3.08
N VAL A 187 -3.26 12.94 -3.01
CA VAL A 187 -3.47 12.11 -1.82
C VAL A 187 -2.13 11.68 -1.23
N CYS A 188 -1.79 12.21 -0.05
CA CYS A 188 -0.65 11.78 0.73
C CYS A 188 -1.08 10.71 1.73
N TYR A 189 -0.47 9.50 1.64
CA TYR A 189 -0.78 8.36 2.51
C TYR A 189 0.41 7.85 3.32
N GLY A 190 1.58 8.47 3.16
CA GLY A 190 2.81 8.11 3.84
C GLY A 190 3.76 9.28 3.98
N ALA A 191 4.78 9.11 4.81
CA ALA A 191 5.82 10.12 5.07
C ALA A 191 7.21 9.46 5.12
N MET A 192 7.58 8.74 4.05
CA MET A 192 8.84 7.99 4.00
C MET A 192 10.10 8.88 4.12
N SER A 193 9.99 10.18 3.82
CA SER A 193 11.06 11.16 4.03
C SER A 193 11.19 11.62 5.48
N SER A 194 10.20 11.34 6.33
CA SER A 194 10.06 11.91 7.67
C SER A 194 9.97 13.44 7.69
N GLN A 195 9.65 14.07 6.55
CA GLN A 195 9.50 15.52 6.40
C GLN A 195 8.02 15.88 6.24
N HIS A 196 7.69 17.15 6.53
CA HIS A 196 6.36 17.68 6.24
C HIS A 196 6.14 17.84 4.74
N CYS A 197 4.90 17.65 4.26
CA CYS A 197 4.56 17.88 2.86
C CYS A 197 4.82 19.34 2.47
N GLU A 198 5.60 19.56 1.42
CA GLU A 198 5.77 20.86 0.80
C GLU A 198 4.72 21.06 -0.29
N LEU A 199 3.98 22.14 -0.22
CA LEU A 199 2.92 22.49 -1.16
C LEU A 199 3.03 23.95 -1.59
N ASP A 200 2.89 24.19 -2.90
CA ASP A 200 2.71 25.53 -3.43
C ASP A 200 1.22 25.93 -3.34
N PHE A 201 0.90 26.78 -2.38
CA PHE A 201 -0.47 27.28 -2.17
C PHE A 201 -1.05 27.93 -3.43
N TYR A 202 -0.29 28.79 -4.13
CA TYR A 202 -0.80 29.49 -5.30
C TYR A 202 -1.13 28.55 -6.45
N ARG A 203 -0.33 27.48 -6.63
CA ARG A 203 -0.62 26.45 -7.61
C ARG A 203 -1.90 25.69 -7.29
N LEU A 204 -2.03 25.22 -6.06
CA LEU A 204 -3.23 24.50 -5.60
C LEU A 204 -4.48 25.39 -5.77
N PHE A 205 -4.40 26.63 -5.30
CA PHE A 205 -5.50 27.59 -5.40
C PHE A 205 -5.91 27.87 -6.85
N ARG A 206 -4.94 28.16 -7.71
CA ARG A 206 -5.20 28.53 -9.11
C ARG A 206 -5.78 27.38 -9.92
N LEU A 207 -5.33 26.15 -9.65
CA LEU A 207 -5.74 24.95 -10.41
C LEU A 207 -6.88 24.18 -9.71
N GLY A 208 -7.34 24.59 -8.52
CA GLY A 208 -8.38 23.87 -7.79
C GLY A 208 -7.94 22.50 -7.29
N ILE A 209 -6.61 22.25 -7.16
CA ILE A 209 -6.11 20.96 -6.68
C ILE A 209 -6.47 20.78 -5.21
N GLN A 210 -7.08 19.64 -4.89
CA GLN A 210 -7.44 19.28 -3.52
C GLN A 210 -6.37 18.37 -2.92
N PHE A 211 -5.86 18.75 -1.74
CA PHE A 211 -4.90 17.93 -0.98
C PHE A 211 -5.60 17.15 0.12
N HIS A 212 -5.31 15.84 0.18
CA HIS A 212 -5.86 14.91 1.16
C HIS A 212 -4.75 14.17 1.92
N ALA A 213 -4.91 14.07 3.24
CA ALA A 213 -4.11 13.16 4.06
C ALA A 213 -4.94 11.88 4.30
N LEU A 214 -4.46 10.76 3.79
CA LEU A 214 -5.15 9.47 3.88
C LEU A 214 -4.69 8.66 5.08
N SER A 215 -5.63 8.29 5.94
CA SER A 215 -5.53 7.12 6.81
C SER A 215 -6.50 6.05 6.28
N PHE A 216 -5.97 4.95 5.75
CA PHE A 216 -6.82 3.90 5.16
C PHE A 216 -7.79 3.30 6.18
N VAL A 217 -7.39 3.15 7.44
CA VAL A 217 -8.25 2.66 8.52
C VAL A 217 -9.45 3.59 8.73
N ARG A 218 -9.20 4.92 8.77
CA ARG A 218 -10.27 5.92 8.89
C ARG A 218 -11.15 5.97 7.64
N GLN A 219 -10.58 5.74 6.47
CA GLN A 219 -11.36 5.69 5.23
C GLN A 219 -12.23 4.44 5.16
N LEU A 220 -11.69 3.27 5.52
CA LEU A 220 -12.47 2.04 5.60
C LEU A 220 -13.58 2.08 6.66
N SER A 221 -13.40 2.84 7.75
CA SER A 221 -14.45 2.97 8.79
C SER A 221 -15.70 3.72 8.31
N LYS A 222 -15.64 4.37 7.14
CA LYS A 222 -16.82 4.98 6.49
C LYS A 222 -17.67 3.96 5.72
N ARG A 223 -17.14 2.76 5.49
CA ARG A 223 -17.82 1.66 4.80
C ARG A 223 -18.50 0.72 5.80
N SER A 224 -19.57 0.09 5.38
CA SER A 224 -20.21 -0.97 6.15
C SER A 224 -19.32 -2.21 6.27
N ALA A 225 -19.55 -3.02 7.30
CA ALA A 225 -18.79 -4.26 7.46
C ALA A 225 -18.91 -5.25 6.28
N PRO A 226 -20.07 -5.40 5.60
CA PRO A 226 -20.15 -6.18 4.37
C PRO A 226 -19.27 -5.62 3.23
N GLU A 227 -19.26 -4.30 3.00
CA GLU A 227 -18.44 -3.67 1.96
C GLU A 227 -16.94 -3.87 2.22
N VAL A 228 -16.51 -3.73 3.47
CA VAL A 228 -15.11 -4.00 3.85
C VAL A 228 -14.77 -5.47 3.61
N ARG A 229 -15.65 -6.41 3.99
CA ARG A 229 -15.42 -7.84 3.73
C ARG A 229 -15.36 -8.16 2.23
N ALA A 230 -16.25 -7.57 1.42
CA ALA A 230 -16.22 -7.73 -0.02
C ALA A 230 -14.93 -7.23 -0.65
N LEU A 231 -14.43 -6.06 -0.22
CA LEU A 231 -13.14 -5.52 -0.65
C LEU A 231 -11.98 -6.48 -0.34
N TYR A 232 -11.90 -6.99 0.89
CA TYR A 232 -10.84 -7.92 1.27
C TYR A 232 -10.94 -9.25 0.52
N ALA A 233 -12.16 -9.75 0.28
CA ALA A 233 -12.38 -10.97 -0.48
C ALA A 233 -11.95 -10.83 -1.95
N ASP A 234 -12.28 -9.72 -2.60
CA ASP A 234 -11.85 -9.41 -3.97
C ASP A 234 -10.32 -9.35 -4.07
N LEU A 235 -9.68 -8.56 -3.20
CA LEU A 235 -8.23 -8.42 -3.20
C LEU A 235 -7.52 -9.75 -2.89
N ALA A 236 -8.02 -10.52 -1.94
CA ALA A 236 -7.45 -11.83 -1.59
C ALA A 236 -7.63 -12.85 -2.72
N GLY A 237 -8.76 -12.81 -3.43
CA GLY A 237 -8.98 -13.59 -4.65
C GLY A 237 -7.98 -13.25 -5.75
N LYS A 238 -7.69 -11.96 -5.94
CA LYS A 238 -6.66 -11.50 -6.90
C LYS A 238 -5.25 -11.98 -6.52
N ILE A 239 -4.91 -12.00 -5.23
CA ILE A 239 -3.65 -12.60 -4.74
C ILE A 239 -3.63 -14.12 -5.03
N ALA A 240 -4.70 -14.82 -4.71
CA ALA A 240 -4.78 -16.28 -4.89
C ALA A 240 -4.64 -16.70 -6.36
N THR A 241 -5.12 -15.88 -7.28
CA THR A 241 -5.00 -16.12 -8.74
C THR A 241 -3.72 -15.56 -9.36
N GLY A 242 -2.87 -14.87 -8.59
CA GLY A 242 -1.66 -14.22 -9.10
C GLY A 242 -1.93 -12.90 -9.86
N ALA A 243 -3.18 -12.43 -9.91
CA ALA A 243 -3.54 -11.15 -10.52
C ALA A 243 -3.04 -9.93 -9.72
N LEU A 244 -2.77 -10.12 -8.43
CA LEU A 244 -2.00 -9.22 -7.58
C LEU A 244 -0.84 -9.99 -6.95
N SER A 245 0.32 -9.36 -6.87
CA SER A 245 1.48 -9.94 -6.20
C SER A 245 2.31 -8.88 -5.48
N ALA A 246 2.78 -9.25 -4.30
CA ALA A 246 3.72 -8.48 -3.50
C ALA A 246 5.15 -8.99 -3.73
N ARG A 247 6.14 -8.09 -3.72
CA ARG A 247 7.54 -8.50 -3.74
C ARG A 247 8.01 -8.87 -2.33
N ILE A 248 8.54 -10.09 -2.18
CA ILE A 248 9.08 -10.61 -0.93
C ILE A 248 10.59 -10.63 -1.06
N ALA A 249 11.29 -9.88 -0.19
CA ALA A 249 12.74 -9.81 -0.14
C ALA A 249 13.34 -10.97 0.66
N GLY A 250 12.63 -11.47 1.67
CA GLY A 250 13.10 -12.57 2.49
C GLY A 250 11.99 -13.21 3.32
N ARG A 251 12.17 -14.50 3.61
CA ARG A 251 11.35 -15.29 4.52
C ARG A 251 12.24 -15.77 5.66
N TYR A 252 11.84 -15.54 6.89
CA TYR A 252 12.60 -15.85 8.10
C TYR A 252 11.71 -16.61 9.08
N ARG A 253 12.30 -17.50 9.82
CA ARG A 253 11.63 -18.12 10.97
C ARG A 253 11.62 -17.16 12.15
N LEU A 254 10.78 -17.40 13.16
CA LEU A 254 10.69 -16.51 14.31
C LEU A 254 12.02 -16.44 15.10
N GLU A 255 12.77 -17.53 15.15
CA GLU A 255 14.09 -17.59 15.80
C GLU A 255 15.12 -16.65 15.13
N GLU A 256 14.91 -16.31 13.85
CA GLU A 256 15.75 -15.44 13.05
C GLU A 256 15.27 -13.98 13.08
N ILE A 257 14.43 -13.61 14.06
CA ILE A 257 13.77 -12.29 14.09
C ILE A 257 14.76 -11.11 14.06
N ILE A 258 15.94 -11.25 14.65
CA ILE A 258 16.98 -10.22 14.62
C ILE A 258 17.45 -9.99 13.18
N ALA A 259 17.85 -11.05 12.49
CA ALA A 259 18.27 -10.99 11.09
C ALA A 259 17.15 -10.47 10.17
N ALA A 260 15.90 -10.87 10.43
CA ALA A 260 14.74 -10.35 9.71
C ALA A 260 14.56 -8.84 9.90
N CYS A 261 14.73 -8.35 11.14
CA CYS A 261 14.64 -6.92 11.44
C CYS A 261 15.81 -6.12 10.81
N GLU A 262 17.02 -6.66 10.85
CA GLU A 262 18.19 -6.07 10.19
C GLU A 262 17.96 -5.97 8.68
N HIS A 263 17.54 -7.06 8.02
CA HIS A 263 17.19 -7.04 6.60
C HIS A 263 16.06 -6.05 6.31
N ALA A 264 15.02 -5.99 7.15
CA ALA A 264 13.92 -5.04 6.99
C ALA A 264 14.34 -3.58 7.17
N ALA A 265 15.41 -3.30 7.90
CA ALA A 265 15.98 -1.97 8.09
C ALA A 265 16.92 -1.53 6.96
N MET A 266 17.43 -2.47 6.14
CA MET A 266 18.27 -2.16 5.00
C MET A 266 17.56 -1.25 4.01
N THR A 267 18.32 -0.53 3.20
CA THR A 267 17.83 0.40 2.17
C THR A 267 18.45 0.06 0.82
N GLY A 268 17.91 0.63 -0.24
CA GLY A 268 18.44 0.39 -1.58
C GLY A 268 18.14 -1.01 -2.12
N SER A 269 19.08 -1.57 -2.87
CA SER A 269 18.97 -2.90 -3.48
C SER A 269 19.10 -4.04 -2.47
N GLU A 270 19.67 -3.77 -1.30
CA GLU A 270 19.83 -4.76 -0.24
C GLU A 270 18.48 -5.22 0.37
N ARG A 271 17.44 -4.37 0.27
CA ARG A 271 16.06 -4.72 0.61
C ARG A 271 15.11 -4.38 -0.53
N ASP A 272 14.95 -5.29 -1.46
CA ASP A 272 13.98 -5.12 -2.55
C ASP A 272 12.72 -5.98 -2.29
N GLY A 273 11.78 -5.42 -1.53
CA GLY A 273 10.54 -6.08 -1.17
C GLY A 273 10.23 -6.06 0.34
N LYS A 274 9.34 -6.94 0.74
CA LYS A 274 8.93 -7.14 2.14
C LYS A 274 9.64 -8.33 2.75
N VAL A 275 10.00 -8.20 4.02
CA VAL A 275 10.47 -9.31 4.85
C VAL A 275 9.27 -9.90 5.59
N VAL A 276 9.11 -11.22 5.56
CA VAL A 276 8.02 -11.94 6.23
C VAL A 276 8.55 -12.97 7.22
N ILE A 277 7.85 -13.11 8.33
CA ILE A 277 8.10 -14.18 9.31
C ILE A 277 7.17 -15.34 8.96
N VAL A 278 7.71 -16.54 8.93
CA VAL A 278 6.98 -17.79 8.64
C VAL A 278 7.12 -18.76 9.81
N PHE A 279 6.08 -19.55 10.06
CA PHE A 279 5.96 -20.50 11.17
C PHE A 279 5.76 -21.92 10.68
#